data_a069ee5333dc62a0e30bbee99720cd23
#
_entry.id   a069ee5333dc62a0e30bbee99720cd23
#
_cell.length_a   1.000
_cell.length_b   1.000
_cell.length_c   1.000
_cell.angle_alpha   90.00
_cell.angle_beta   90.00
_cell.angle_gamma   90.00
#
_symmetry.space_group_name_H-M   'P 1'
#
loop_
_entity.id
_entity.type
_entity.pdbx_description
1 polymer ?
#
loop_
_entity_poly.entity_id
_entity_poly.type
_entity_poly.pdbx_seq_one_letter_code
_entity_poly.pdbx_strand_id
1 'polypeptide(L)'
;IFNPATGEVSNTVPFANANEVKQATMAATGALPAWSATPPAKRAQVMFNFRSLILKHMDELAEIVSSEHGKTLEDAKGSISRGLEVVEFVCGIPQLLKGDYSGSVAGDVDSYAMRQPVGVCVGITPFNFPAMVPMWMFPVALACGNTFVLKPSEKDPSCALRLAELLIESGLPNGCFNVINGDKEAVDTLLSDPNVAAVSFVGSTVIGRYIYETGCRNGKRVQALCGAKNHMVIMPDADMDQAVDAVMGAAYGSAGERCMAVSVA
;
A
#
# COMPACT_ATOMS: atom_id res chain seq x y z
N ILE A 1 17.10 3.12 -11.99
CA ILE A 1 16.70 1.77 -11.58
C ILE A 1 17.83 0.84 -12.00
N PHE A 2 18.27 -0.01 -11.10
CA PHE A 2 19.35 -0.96 -11.33
C PHE A 2 18.80 -2.38 -11.36
N ASN A 3 19.37 -3.20 -12.25
CA ASN A 3 19.17 -4.64 -12.16
C ASN A 3 20.04 -5.18 -11.01
N PRO A 4 19.47 -5.72 -9.92
CA PRO A 4 20.22 -6.14 -8.75
C PRO A 4 21.13 -7.36 -9.01
N ALA A 5 20.86 -8.14 -10.06
CA ALA A 5 21.68 -9.30 -10.43
C ALA A 5 22.96 -8.92 -11.17
N THR A 6 22.94 -7.84 -11.97
CA THR A 6 24.08 -7.41 -12.81
C THR A 6 24.72 -6.12 -12.33
N GLY A 7 23.99 -5.29 -11.56
CA GLY A 7 24.40 -3.94 -11.16
C GLY A 7 24.28 -2.90 -12.28
N GLU A 8 23.75 -3.27 -13.44
CA GLU A 8 23.58 -2.36 -14.58
C GLU A 8 22.31 -1.52 -14.42
N VAL A 9 22.35 -0.31 -14.98
CA VAL A 9 21.16 0.55 -15.06
C VAL A 9 20.22 -0.02 -16.11
N SER A 10 19.03 -0.46 -15.65
CA SER A 10 17.96 -0.99 -16.50
C SER A 10 16.99 0.09 -16.98
N ASN A 11 16.77 1.12 -16.15
CA ASN A 11 15.84 2.20 -16.47
C ASN A 11 16.15 3.45 -15.63
N THR A 12 15.42 4.55 -15.88
CA THR A 12 15.47 5.79 -15.11
C THR A 12 14.06 6.18 -14.66
N VAL A 13 13.96 6.78 -13.48
CA VAL A 13 12.70 7.32 -12.96
C VAL A 13 12.88 8.81 -12.66
N PRO A 14 12.04 9.69 -13.24
CA PRO A 14 12.07 11.11 -12.89
C PRO A 14 11.50 11.33 -11.49
N PHE A 15 12.11 12.23 -10.73
CA PHE A 15 11.59 12.64 -9.44
C PHE A 15 10.65 13.83 -9.61
N ALA A 16 9.46 13.72 -9.03
CA ALA A 16 8.49 14.78 -9.01
C ALA A 16 8.95 15.92 -8.10
N ASN A 17 8.93 17.14 -8.62
CA ASN A 17 9.12 18.33 -7.84
C ASN A 17 7.85 18.71 -7.05
N ALA A 18 7.95 19.70 -6.15
CA ALA A 18 6.84 20.10 -5.29
C ALA A 18 5.56 20.51 -6.06
N ASN A 19 5.69 21.08 -7.26
CA ASN A 19 4.53 21.47 -8.06
C ASN A 19 3.82 20.24 -8.66
N GLU A 20 4.56 19.27 -9.15
CA GLU A 20 4.01 18.01 -9.68
C GLU A 20 3.31 17.20 -8.58
N VAL A 21 3.90 17.15 -7.37
CA VAL A 21 3.27 16.55 -6.19
C VAL A 21 1.94 17.23 -5.86
N LYS A 22 1.90 18.57 -5.86
CA LYS A 22 0.67 19.35 -5.64
C LYS A 22 -0.37 19.10 -6.73
N GLN A 23 0.03 18.94 -7.99
CA GLN A 23 -0.90 18.58 -9.06
C GLN A 23 -1.56 17.22 -8.81
N ALA A 24 -0.80 16.23 -8.34
CA ALA A 24 -1.36 14.92 -7.99
C ALA A 24 -2.34 14.99 -6.81
N THR A 25 -2.03 15.75 -5.76
CA THR A 25 -2.95 15.96 -4.62
C THR A 25 -4.19 16.76 -5.04
N MET A 26 -4.06 17.73 -5.92
CA MET A 26 -5.20 18.47 -6.48
C MET A 26 -6.09 17.58 -7.35
N ALA A 27 -5.52 16.71 -8.18
CA ALA A 27 -6.28 15.74 -8.97
C ALA A 27 -7.08 14.79 -8.05
N ALA A 28 -6.43 14.30 -6.98
CA ALA A 28 -7.08 13.46 -5.97
C ALA A 28 -8.21 14.22 -5.24
N THR A 29 -7.98 15.48 -4.88
CA THR A 29 -8.98 16.35 -4.25
C THR A 29 -10.17 16.61 -5.17
N GLY A 30 -9.92 16.86 -6.45
CA GLY A 30 -10.97 17.09 -7.46
C GLY A 30 -11.84 15.85 -7.73
N ALA A 31 -11.26 14.65 -7.66
CA ALA A 31 -11.99 13.39 -7.85
C ALA A 31 -12.78 12.96 -6.60
N LEU A 32 -12.39 13.40 -5.41
CA LEU A 32 -12.95 12.94 -4.13
C LEU A 32 -14.47 13.11 -4.01
N PRO A 33 -15.10 14.25 -4.35
CA PRO A 33 -16.54 14.42 -4.15
C PRO A 33 -17.37 13.40 -4.92
N ALA A 34 -17.04 13.15 -6.18
CA ALA A 34 -17.77 12.19 -7.02
C ALA A 34 -17.52 10.74 -6.56
N TRP A 35 -16.27 10.41 -6.23
CA TRP A 35 -15.92 9.06 -5.78
C TRP A 35 -16.51 8.73 -4.41
N SER A 36 -16.46 9.65 -3.46
CA SER A 36 -17.03 9.46 -2.12
C SER A 36 -18.55 9.30 -2.16
N ALA A 37 -19.23 9.97 -3.09
CA ALA A 37 -20.66 9.83 -3.31
C ALA A 37 -21.06 8.56 -4.09
N THR A 38 -20.08 7.86 -4.70
CA THR A 38 -20.33 6.58 -5.39
C THR A 38 -20.75 5.51 -4.39
N PRO A 39 -21.88 4.80 -4.62
CA PRO A 39 -22.35 3.76 -3.71
C PRO A 39 -21.29 2.69 -3.42
N PRO A 40 -21.15 2.19 -2.18
CA PRO A 40 -20.15 1.19 -1.81
C PRO A 40 -20.13 -0.05 -2.71
N ALA A 41 -21.29 -0.52 -3.16
CA ALA A 41 -21.40 -1.65 -4.07
C ALA A 41 -20.77 -1.37 -5.45
N LYS A 42 -20.84 -0.14 -5.93
CA LYS A 42 -20.20 0.26 -7.20
C LYS A 42 -18.69 0.38 -7.04
N ARG A 43 -18.21 0.88 -5.90
CA ARG A 43 -16.78 0.89 -5.59
C ARG A 43 -16.22 -0.52 -5.44
N ALA A 44 -16.97 -1.42 -4.79
CA ALA A 44 -16.60 -2.84 -4.69
C ALA A 44 -16.49 -3.51 -6.08
N GLN A 45 -17.36 -3.15 -7.04
CA GLN A 45 -17.26 -3.70 -8.40
C GLN A 45 -15.93 -3.37 -9.08
N VAL A 46 -15.39 -2.17 -8.85
CA VAL A 46 -14.04 -1.80 -9.34
C VAL A 46 -12.99 -2.71 -8.71
N MET A 47 -13.10 -3.02 -7.41
CA MET A 47 -12.17 -3.93 -6.73
C MET A 47 -12.28 -5.37 -7.24
N PHE A 48 -13.48 -5.87 -7.55
CA PHE A 48 -13.66 -7.17 -8.20
C PHE A 48 -12.99 -7.24 -9.57
N ASN A 49 -13.16 -6.20 -10.38
CA ASN A 49 -12.50 -6.09 -11.69
C ASN A 49 -10.98 -6.05 -11.53
N PHE A 50 -10.48 -5.24 -10.61
CA PHE A 50 -9.05 -5.11 -10.31
C PHE A 50 -8.44 -6.46 -9.86
N ARG A 51 -9.13 -7.18 -8.97
CA ARG A 51 -8.76 -8.54 -8.59
C ARG A 51 -8.56 -9.45 -9.80
N SER A 52 -9.53 -9.43 -10.72
CA SER A 52 -9.48 -10.25 -11.92
C SER A 52 -8.32 -9.89 -12.85
N LEU A 53 -8.02 -8.59 -12.95
CA LEU A 53 -6.88 -8.09 -13.73
C LEU A 53 -5.53 -8.47 -13.10
N ILE A 54 -5.39 -8.39 -11.78
CA ILE A 54 -4.17 -8.85 -11.11
C ILE A 54 -3.93 -10.33 -11.37
N LEU A 55 -4.96 -11.17 -11.26
CA LEU A 55 -4.84 -12.61 -11.55
C LEU A 55 -4.44 -12.87 -13.00
N LYS A 56 -5.03 -12.14 -13.94
CA LYS A 56 -4.72 -12.25 -15.38
C LYS A 56 -3.28 -11.85 -15.69
N HIS A 57 -2.74 -10.86 -14.99
CA HIS A 57 -1.42 -10.27 -15.19
C HIS A 57 -0.40 -10.71 -14.11
N MET A 58 -0.65 -11.81 -13.40
CA MET A 58 0.21 -12.27 -12.30
C MET A 58 1.66 -12.49 -12.73
N ASP A 59 1.87 -13.16 -13.86
CA ASP A 59 3.22 -13.46 -14.36
C ASP A 59 3.95 -12.17 -14.77
N GLU A 60 3.30 -11.27 -15.51
CA GLU A 60 3.82 -9.97 -15.89
C GLU A 60 4.25 -9.15 -14.65
N LEU A 61 3.38 -9.06 -13.65
CA LEU A 61 3.68 -8.33 -12.41
C LEU A 61 4.84 -8.97 -11.64
N ALA A 62 4.91 -10.30 -11.62
CA ALA A 62 6.00 -11.03 -10.95
C ALA A 62 7.35 -10.81 -11.66
N GLU A 63 7.36 -10.78 -12.99
CA GLU A 63 8.56 -10.47 -13.79
C GLU A 63 9.06 -9.04 -13.51
N ILE A 64 8.15 -8.05 -13.46
CA ILE A 64 8.49 -6.67 -13.11
C ILE A 64 9.13 -6.61 -11.72
N VAL A 65 8.49 -7.21 -10.72
CA VAL A 65 9.01 -7.24 -9.35
C VAL A 65 10.36 -7.95 -9.28
N SER A 66 10.51 -9.09 -9.93
CA SER A 66 11.76 -9.86 -9.93
C SER A 66 12.91 -9.08 -10.57
N SER A 67 12.64 -8.39 -11.68
CA SER A 67 13.68 -7.65 -12.43
C SER A 67 14.23 -6.43 -11.68
N GLU A 68 13.40 -5.75 -10.90
CA GLU A 68 13.81 -4.54 -10.17
C GLU A 68 14.26 -4.83 -8.73
N HIS A 69 13.65 -5.83 -8.06
CA HIS A 69 13.99 -6.19 -6.68
C HIS A 69 15.05 -7.30 -6.57
N GLY A 70 15.11 -8.24 -7.50
CA GLY A 70 16.01 -9.40 -7.46
C GLY A 70 15.50 -10.61 -6.70
N LYS A 71 14.27 -10.63 -6.20
CA LYS A 71 13.66 -11.85 -5.65
C LYS A 71 13.28 -12.82 -6.77
N THR A 72 13.14 -14.12 -6.42
CA THR A 72 12.70 -15.11 -7.39
C THR A 72 11.28 -14.83 -7.88
N LEU A 73 10.92 -15.36 -9.06
CA LEU A 73 9.56 -15.23 -9.59
C LEU A 73 8.51 -15.81 -8.66
N GLU A 74 8.81 -16.93 -8.00
CA GLU A 74 7.89 -17.55 -7.02
C GLU A 74 7.70 -16.67 -5.78
N ASP A 75 8.77 -16.07 -5.24
CA ASP A 75 8.66 -15.08 -4.15
C ASP A 75 7.87 -13.83 -4.59
N ALA A 76 8.06 -13.38 -5.84
CA ALA A 76 7.31 -12.26 -6.39
C ALA A 76 5.82 -12.58 -6.50
N LYS A 77 5.44 -13.74 -7.07
CA LYS A 77 4.05 -14.22 -7.13
C LYS A 77 3.44 -14.36 -5.74
N GLY A 78 4.18 -14.95 -4.79
CA GLY A 78 3.73 -15.09 -3.41
C GLY A 78 3.46 -13.74 -2.76
N SER A 79 4.31 -12.73 -2.99
CA SER A 79 4.10 -11.39 -2.46
C SER A 79 2.91 -10.67 -3.10
N ILE A 80 2.72 -10.80 -4.43
CA ILE A 80 1.55 -10.24 -5.12
C ILE A 80 0.27 -10.89 -4.61
N SER A 81 0.25 -12.22 -4.44
CA SER A 81 -0.90 -12.95 -3.90
C SER A 81 -1.33 -12.45 -2.52
N ARG A 82 -0.37 -12.14 -1.63
CA ARG A 82 -0.66 -11.55 -0.32
C ARG A 82 -1.22 -10.13 -0.40
N GLY A 83 -0.84 -9.36 -1.40
CA GLY A 83 -1.47 -8.08 -1.69
C GLY A 83 -2.90 -8.26 -2.24
N LEU A 84 -3.08 -9.29 -3.08
CA LEU A 84 -4.37 -9.65 -3.67
C LEU A 84 -5.39 -10.06 -2.60
N GLU A 85 -4.99 -10.74 -1.52
CA GLU A 85 -5.85 -11.06 -0.38
C GLU A 85 -6.52 -9.81 0.22
N VAL A 86 -5.82 -8.68 0.26
CA VAL A 86 -6.40 -7.41 0.72
C VAL A 86 -7.40 -6.84 -0.30
N VAL A 87 -7.12 -6.99 -1.59
CA VAL A 87 -8.08 -6.61 -2.64
C VAL A 87 -9.34 -7.46 -2.53
N GLU A 88 -9.22 -8.76 -2.26
CA GLU A 88 -10.35 -9.68 -2.01
C GLU A 88 -11.14 -9.27 -0.75
N PHE A 89 -10.44 -8.93 0.32
CA PHE A 89 -11.08 -8.44 1.55
C PHE A 89 -11.97 -7.21 1.28
N VAL A 90 -11.48 -6.24 0.51
CA VAL A 90 -12.26 -5.01 0.24
C VAL A 90 -13.37 -5.19 -0.78
N CYS A 91 -13.43 -6.30 -1.51
CA CYS A 91 -14.62 -6.66 -2.29
C CYS A 91 -15.87 -6.79 -1.39
N GLY A 92 -15.68 -7.12 -0.11
CA GLY A 92 -16.72 -7.16 0.92
C GLY A 92 -17.03 -5.82 1.59
N ILE A 93 -16.46 -4.71 1.14
CA ILE A 93 -16.53 -3.39 1.80
C ILE A 93 -17.96 -2.90 2.06
N PRO A 94 -19.00 -3.19 1.23
CA PRO A 94 -20.37 -2.76 1.53
C PRO A 94 -20.88 -3.27 2.87
N GLN A 95 -20.43 -4.44 3.31
CA GLN A 95 -20.81 -5.01 4.61
C GLN A 95 -19.98 -4.41 5.75
N LEU A 96 -18.70 -4.12 5.51
CA LEU A 96 -17.77 -3.56 6.49
C LEU A 96 -18.04 -2.08 6.80
N LEU A 97 -18.65 -1.35 5.86
CA LEU A 97 -19.00 0.08 6.03
C LEU A 97 -20.32 0.30 6.75
N LYS A 98 -21.05 -0.76 7.11
CA LYS A 98 -22.25 -0.60 7.94
C LYS A 98 -21.90 0.10 9.26
N GLY A 99 -22.77 1.03 9.67
CA GLY A 99 -22.69 1.67 10.97
C GLY A 99 -23.46 0.91 12.03
N ASP A 100 -23.38 1.41 13.25
CA ASP A 100 -24.07 0.88 14.41
C ASP A 100 -25.31 1.74 14.70
N TYR A 101 -26.36 1.12 15.24
CA TYR A 101 -27.56 1.77 15.73
C TYR A 101 -27.91 1.26 17.13
N SER A 102 -28.24 2.17 18.04
CA SER A 102 -28.72 1.85 19.37
C SER A 102 -29.98 2.65 19.64
N GLY A 103 -31.08 1.96 19.85
CA GLY A 103 -32.34 2.59 20.22
C GLY A 103 -32.45 2.87 21.73
N SER A 104 -33.13 3.95 22.08
CA SER A 104 -33.46 4.32 23.45
C SER A 104 -32.26 4.36 24.42
N VAL A 105 -31.15 4.93 23.98
CA VAL A 105 -29.93 5.04 24.79
C VAL A 105 -30.11 5.96 26.00
N ALA A 106 -31.06 6.91 25.92
CA ALA A 106 -31.48 7.80 27.03
C ALA A 106 -32.90 8.33 26.75
N GLY A 107 -33.91 7.69 27.32
CA GLY A 107 -35.29 8.07 27.09
C GLY A 107 -35.67 8.02 25.59
N ASP A 108 -36.02 9.16 25.01
CA ASP A 108 -36.41 9.28 23.58
C ASP A 108 -35.22 9.54 22.63
N VAL A 109 -34.01 9.16 23.02
CA VAL A 109 -32.79 9.41 22.24
C VAL A 109 -32.28 8.11 21.61
N ASP A 110 -32.21 8.09 20.29
CA ASP A 110 -31.51 7.04 19.54
C ASP A 110 -30.08 7.51 19.14
N SER A 111 -29.15 6.58 19.05
CA SER A 111 -27.78 6.84 18.62
C SER A 111 -27.41 5.98 17.41
N TYR A 112 -26.76 6.57 16.43
CA TYR A 112 -26.24 5.82 15.29
C TYR A 112 -24.88 6.34 14.84
N ALA A 113 -24.07 5.45 14.24
CA ALA A 113 -22.78 5.78 13.66
C ALA A 113 -22.81 5.58 12.14
N MET A 114 -22.26 6.53 11.42
CA MET A 114 -22.06 6.43 9.97
C MET A 114 -20.56 6.52 9.65
N ARG A 115 -20.08 5.60 8.82
CA ARG A 115 -18.68 5.60 8.33
C ARG A 115 -18.59 6.47 7.10
N GLN A 116 -17.65 7.43 7.11
CA GLN A 116 -17.42 8.35 6.00
C GLN A 116 -15.94 8.32 5.57
N PRO A 117 -15.63 8.61 4.28
CA PRO A 117 -14.25 8.81 3.83
C PRO A 117 -13.57 9.93 4.62
N VAL A 118 -12.27 9.79 4.85
CA VAL A 118 -11.47 10.84 5.51
C VAL A 118 -10.96 11.90 4.55
N GLY A 119 -10.86 11.57 3.24
CA GLY A 119 -10.39 12.51 2.22
C GLY A 119 -9.31 11.93 1.32
N VAL A 120 -8.32 12.76 0.96
CA VAL A 120 -7.14 12.32 0.21
C VAL A 120 -6.21 11.57 1.16
N CYS A 121 -5.90 10.32 0.83
CA CYS A 121 -4.95 9.48 1.55
C CYS A 121 -3.64 9.35 0.78
N VAL A 122 -2.54 9.19 1.50
CA VAL A 122 -1.21 9.02 0.93
C VAL A 122 -0.60 7.70 1.41
N GLY A 123 0.06 6.99 0.51
CA GLY A 123 0.89 5.83 0.82
C GLY A 123 2.35 6.09 0.45
N ILE A 124 3.27 5.83 1.37
CA ILE A 124 4.71 5.89 1.13
C ILE A 124 5.25 4.50 1.42
N THR A 125 5.78 3.82 0.39
CA THR A 125 6.08 2.40 0.45
C THR A 125 7.54 2.08 0.17
N PRO A 126 8.07 1.00 0.80
CA PRO A 126 9.46 0.59 0.64
C PRO A 126 9.66 -0.26 -0.62
N PHE A 127 10.94 -0.56 -0.93
CA PHE A 127 11.33 -1.33 -2.09
C PHE A 127 11.14 -2.86 -1.93
N ASN A 128 11.12 -3.38 -0.71
CA ASN A 128 11.17 -4.83 -0.52
C ASN A 128 9.91 -5.60 -0.92
N PHE A 129 8.77 -4.92 -1.02
CA PHE A 129 7.51 -5.47 -1.50
C PHE A 129 6.74 -4.44 -2.34
N PRO A 130 7.21 -4.16 -3.57
CA PRO A 130 6.70 -3.06 -4.39
C PRO A 130 5.27 -3.24 -4.90
N ALA A 131 4.72 -4.46 -4.83
CA ALA A 131 3.32 -4.76 -5.08
C ALA A 131 2.50 -4.91 -3.80
N MET A 132 2.98 -5.77 -2.87
CA MET A 132 2.22 -6.15 -1.68
C MET A 132 1.92 -4.96 -0.77
N VAL A 133 2.92 -4.16 -0.42
CA VAL A 133 2.75 -3.07 0.53
C VAL A 133 1.85 -1.96 -0.01
N PRO A 134 1.97 -1.49 -1.25
CA PRO A 134 0.97 -0.60 -1.84
C PRO A 134 -0.44 -1.17 -1.79
N MET A 135 -0.63 -2.46 -2.11
CA MET A 135 -1.94 -3.11 -2.09
C MET A 135 -2.51 -3.31 -0.67
N TRP A 136 -1.73 -3.15 0.39
CA TRP A 136 -2.27 -3.08 1.74
C TRP A 136 -2.94 -1.73 2.05
N MET A 137 -2.63 -0.68 1.27
CA MET A 137 -3.03 0.69 1.56
C MET A 137 -4.14 1.18 0.63
N PHE A 138 -3.86 1.29 -0.68
CA PHE A 138 -4.75 1.97 -1.60
C PHE A 138 -6.09 1.25 -1.84
N PRO A 139 -6.19 -0.10 -1.90
CA PRO A 139 -7.47 -0.74 -2.14
C PRO A 139 -8.48 -0.46 -1.04
N VAL A 140 -8.02 -0.50 0.22
CA VAL A 140 -8.87 -0.20 1.39
C VAL A 140 -9.32 1.26 1.35
N ALA A 141 -8.40 2.20 1.10
CA ALA A 141 -8.73 3.62 1.02
C ALA A 141 -9.75 3.90 -0.09
N LEU A 142 -9.51 3.39 -1.30
CA LEU A 142 -10.40 3.56 -2.45
C LEU A 142 -11.77 2.94 -2.22
N ALA A 143 -11.84 1.71 -1.73
CA ALA A 143 -13.10 1.03 -1.44
C ALA A 143 -13.93 1.76 -0.37
N CYS A 144 -13.27 2.40 0.60
CA CYS A 144 -13.92 3.26 1.59
C CYS A 144 -14.38 4.62 1.04
N GLY A 145 -14.09 4.94 -0.23
CA GLY A 145 -14.51 6.19 -0.87
C GLY A 145 -13.50 7.34 -0.74
N ASN A 146 -12.29 7.06 -0.30
CA ASN A 146 -11.18 8.01 -0.32
C ASN A 146 -10.52 8.05 -1.69
N THR A 147 -9.78 9.10 -1.99
CA THR A 147 -8.81 9.13 -3.09
C THR A 147 -7.41 8.87 -2.55
N PHE A 148 -6.48 8.50 -3.43
CA PHE A 148 -5.18 8.04 -2.98
C PHE A 148 -4.04 8.57 -3.85
N VAL A 149 -2.95 8.99 -3.21
CA VAL A 149 -1.67 9.29 -3.85
C VAL A 149 -0.61 8.32 -3.32
N LEU A 150 -0.01 7.54 -4.20
CA LEU A 150 1.04 6.59 -3.87
C LEU A 150 2.40 7.16 -4.24
N LYS A 151 3.32 7.18 -3.28
CA LYS A 151 4.75 7.38 -3.52
C LYS A 151 5.47 6.04 -3.29
N PRO A 152 5.71 5.25 -4.36
CA PRO A 152 6.48 4.01 -4.25
C PRO A 152 7.96 4.29 -4.01
N SER A 153 8.73 3.23 -3.78
CA SER A 153 10.19 3.35 -3.77
C SER A 153 10.71 3.74 -5.17
N GLU A 154 11.68 4.63 -5.19
CA GLU A 154 12.39 5.04 -6.41
C GLU A 154 13.30 3.92 -6.97
N LYS A 155 13.55 2.87 -6.19
CA LYS A 155 14.39 1.74 -6.60
C LYS A 155 13.68 0.77 -7.54
N ASP A 156 12.36 0.60 -7.35
CA ASP A 156 11.53 -0.38 -8.05
C ASP A 156 10.08 0.09 -8.26
N PRO A 157 9.88 1.21 -8.97
CA PRO A 157 8.58 1.86 -9.10
C PRO A 157 7.66 1.20 -10.14
N SER A 158 8.19 0.38 -11.07
CA SER A 158 7.45 -0.05 -12.26
C SER A 158 6.22 -0.89 -11.92
N CYS A 159 6.31 -1.74 -10.89
CA CYS A 159 5.14 -2.52 -10.47
C CYS A 159 3.99 -1.63 -9.96
N ALA A 160 4.30 -0.56 -9.21
CA ALA A 160 3.29 0.39 -8.73
C ALA A 160 2.62 1.15 -9.90
N LEU A 161 3.38 1.52 -10.94
CA LEU A 161 2.86 2.14 -12.15
C LEU A 161 1.95 1.18 -12.91
N ARG A 162 2.36 -0.09 -13.06
CA ARG A 162 1.52 -1.10 -13.72
C ARG A 162 0.22 -1.37 -12.96
N LEU A 163 0.25 -1.41 -11.64
CA LEU A 163 -0.96 -1.51 -10.81
C LEU A 163 -1.90 -0.32 -11.00
N ALA A 164 -1.37 0.90 -11.21
CA ALA A 164 -2.17 2.07 -11.51
C ALA A 164 -2.90 1.94 -12.86
N GLU A 165 -2.23 1.43 -13.89
CA GLU A 165 -2.85 1.15 -15.19
C GLU A 165 -3.98 0.12 -15.07
N LEU A 166 -3.74 -0.97 -14.33
CA LEU A 166 -4.77 -2.00 -14.08
C LEU A 166 -5.97 -1.45 -13.28
N LEU A 167 -5.74 -0.48 -12.38
CA LEU A 167 -6.84 0.21 -11.69
C LEU A 167 -7.70 1.04 -12.65
N ILE A 168 -7.10 1.75 -13.59
CA ILE A 168 -7.82 2.49 -14.64
C ILE A 168 -8.63 1.49 -15.50
N GLU A 169 -8.01 0.39 -15.93
CA GLU A 169 -8.67 -0.66 -16.70
C GLU A 169 -9.82 -1.31 -15.92
N SER A 170 -9.74 -1.39 -14.60
CA SER A 170 -10.80 -1.90 -13.73
C SER A 170 -12.04 -0.99 -13.63
N GLY A 171 -11.96 0.22 -14.17
CA GLY A 171 -13.03 1.22 -14.15
C GLY A 171 -12.92 2.23 -13.01
N LEU A 172 -11.77 2.36 -12.36
CA LEU A 172 -11.54 3.43 -11.38
C LEU A 172 -11.51 4.79 -12.11
N PRO A 173 -12.29 5.79 -11.68
CA PRO A 173 -12.27 7.11 -12.30
C PRO A 173 -10.90 7.80 -12.18
N ASN A 174 -10.56 8.59 -13.21
CA ASN A 174 -9.31 9.38 -13.21
C ASN A 174 -9.23 10.29 -11.99
N GLY A 175 -8.03 10.46 -11.47
CA GLY A 175 -7.75 11.26 -10.28
C GLY A 175 -7.99 10.53 -8.95
N CYS A 176 -8.77 9.43 -8.92
CA CYS A 176 -8.98 8.68 -7.67
C CYS A 176 -7.71 8.00 -7.15
N PHE A 177 -6.81 7.59 -8.05
CA PHE A 177 -5.51 7.03 -7.73
C PHE A 177 -4.42 7.70 -8.56
N ASN A 178 -3.36 8.16 -7.91
CA ASN A 178 -2.24 8.85 -8.54
C ASN A 178 -0.93 8.25 -8.02
N VAL A 179 0.06 8.09 -8.89
CA VAL A 179 1.40 7.64 -8.51
C VAL A 179 2.38 8.78 -8.77
N ILE A 180 3.20 9.09 -7.78
CA ILE A 180 4.30 10.05 -7.90
C ILE A 180 5.60 9.36 -7.50
N ASN A 181 6.62 9.49 -8.32
CA ASN A 181 7.97 9.08 -7.96
C ASN A 181 8.71 10.27 -7.37
N GLY A 182 9.56 10.03 -6.41
CA GLY A 182 10.31 11.11 -5.78
C GLY A 182 11.02 10.67 -4.51
N ASP A 183 11.81 11.57 -3.99
CA ASP A 183 12.59 11.41 -2.78
C ASP A 183 11.99 12.18 -1.58
N LYS A 184 12.85 12.74 -0.75
CA LYS A 184 12.47 13.50 0.43
C LYS A 184 11.62 14.73 0.10
N GLU A 185 11.88 15.44 -1.03
CA GLU A 185 11.11 16.63 -1.42
C GLU A 185 9.64 16.28 -1.66
N ALA A 186 9.39 15.18 -2.36
CA ALA A 186 8.04 14.69 -2.60
C ALA A 186 7.33 14.30 -1.29
N VAL A 187 8.04 13.61 -0.38
CA VAL A 187 7.50 13.23 0.93
C VAL A 187 7.15 14.46 1.77
N ASP A 188 8.06 15.43 1.88
CA ASP A 188 7.83 16.65 2.66
C ASP A 188 6.66 17.48 2.12
N THR A 189 6.53 17.53 0.80
CA THR A 189 5.41 18.21 0.14
C THR A 189 4.09 17.54 0.48
N LEU A 190 4.01 16.20 0.42
CA LEU A 190 2.81 15.44 0.81
C LEU A 190 2.46 15.63 2.29
N LEU A 191 3.46 15.61 3.17
CA LEU A 191 3.26 15.75 4.61
C LEU A 191 2.78 17.15 5.00
N SER A 192 3.14 18.18 4.23
CA SER A 192 2.74 19.56 4.49
C SER A 192 1.49 20.01 3.73
N ASP A 193 1.03 19.26 2.71
CA ASP A 193 -0.13 19.63 1.89
C ASP A 193 -1.43 19.57 2.72
N PRO A 194 -2.18 20.68 2.86
CA PRO A 194 -3.40 20.73 3.66
C PRO A 194 -4.53 19.84 3.11
N ASN A 195 -4.50 19.48 1.83
CA ASN A 195 -5.50 18.59 1.22
C ASN A 195 -5.33 17.12 1.63
N VAL A 196 -4.15 16.72 2.09
CA VAL A 196 -3.89 15.35 2.54
C VAL A 196 -4.43 15.14 3.95
N ALA A 197 -5.35 14.20 4.11
CA ALA A 197 -6.01 13.89 5.38
C ALA A 197 -5.32 12.75 6.16
N ALA A 198 -4.74 11.78 5.46
CA ALA A 198 -4.13 10.60 6.09
C ALA A 198 -2.88 10.15 5.35
N VAL A 199 -1.92 9.60 6.09
CA VAL A 199 -0.67 9.06 5.57
C VAL A 199 -0.44 7.67 6.15
N SER A 200 -0.16 6.71 5.25
CA SER A 200 0.31 5.37 5.61
C SER A 200 1.75 5.20 5.13
N PHE A 201 2.60 4.70 5.99
CA PHE A 201 4.02 4.50 5.73
C PHE A 201 4.47 3.11 6.15
N VAL A 202 5.30 2.49 5.32
CA VAL A 202 6.10 1.32 5.69
C VAL A 202 7.55 1.59 5.30
N GLY A 203 8.48 1.37 6.22
CA GLY A 203 9.91 1.57 5.96
C GLY A 203 10.78 1.56 7.22
N SER A 204 11.92 2.23 7.17
CA SER A 204 12.84 2.29 8.31
C SER A 204 12.29 3.09 9.49
N THR A 205 12.71 2.72 10.71
CA THR A 205 12.23 3.37 11.94
C THR A 205 12.56 4.87 11.99
N VAL A 206 13.73 5.28 11.50
CA VAL A 206 14.15 6.68 11.50
C VAL A 206 13.21 7.53 10.62
N ILE A 207 12.93 7.03 9.41
CA ILE A 207 12.02 7.73 8.47
C ILE A 207 10.58 7.66 8.97
N GLY A 208 10.15 6.51 9.53
CA GLY A 208 8.79 6.39 10.08
C GLY A 208 8.52 7.35 11.22
N ARG A 209 9.50 7.56 12.11
CA ARG A 209 9.39 8.58 13.16
C ARG A 209 9.25 9.98 12.59
N TYR A 210 10.08 10.33 11.61
CA TYR A 210 10.00 11.63 10.91
C TYR A 210 8.63 11.86 10.28
N ILE A 211 8.11 10.86 9.55
CA ILE A 211 6.79 10.91 8.90
C ILE A 211 5.67 11.05 9.94
N TYR A 212 5.75 10.27 11.02
CA TYR A 212 4.76 10.33 12.10
C TYR A 212 4.72 11.71 12.75
N GLU A 213 5.88 12.21 13.19
CA GLU A 213 5.97 13.50 13.86
C GLU A 213 5.54 14.66 12.94
N THR A 214 6.00 14.65 11.69
CA THR A 214 5.70 15.71 10.72
C THR A 214 4.24 15.65 10.28
N GLY A 215 3.71 14.47 10.00
CA GLY A 215 2.33 14.30 9.60
C GLY A 215 1.34 14.69 10.71
N CYS A 216 1.58 14.23 11.94
CA CYS A 216 0.74 14.60 13.09
C CYS A 216 0.79 16.09 13.39
N ARG A 217 1.97 16.74 13.27
CA ARG A 217 2.12 18.21 13.42
C ARG A 217 1.27 18.98 12.39
N ASN A 218 1.10 18.42 11.19
CA ASN A 218 0.24 18.98 10.14
C ASN A 218 -1.22 18.47 10.20
N GLY A 219 -1.66 17.90 11.33
CA GLY A 219 -3.05 17.50 11.55
C GLY A 219 -3.53 16.26 10.81
N LYS A 220 -2.61 15.44 10.28
CA LYS A 220 -2.95 14.24 9.51
C LYS A 220 -3.11 13.01 10.41
N ARG A 221 -3.95 12.07 9.98
CA ARG A 221 -3.92 10.71 10.53
C ARG A 221 -2.70 9.99 9.99
N VAL A 222 -1.84 9.46 10.85
CA VAL A 222 -0.61 8.79 10.42
C VAL A 222 -0.56 7.37 10.96
N GLN A 223 -0.32 6.42 10.07
CA GLN A 223 0.07 5.05 10.39
C GLN A 223 1.50 4.83 9.87
N ALA A 224 2.43 4.63 10.77
CA ALA A 224 3.84 4.35 10.44
C ALA A 224 4.22 2.96 10.93
N LEU A 225 4.46 2.04 9.99
CA LEU A 225 4.91 0.68 10.24
C LEU A 225 6.41 0.60 9.95
N CYS A 226 7.19 0.32 10.98
CA CYS A 226 8.64 0.47 10.95
C CYS A 226 9.37 -0.88 11.11
N GLY A 227 10.63 -0.84 11.54
CA GLY A 227 11.47 -2.01 11.71
C GLY A 227 10.90 -3.04 12.68
N ALA A 228 11.16 -4.30 12.40
CA ALA A 228 10.68 -5.44 13.17
C ALA A 228 11.83 -6.18 13.88
N LYS A 229 11.48 -6.97 14.89
CA LYS A 229 12.35 -7.88 15.63
C LYS A 229 11.62 -9.20 15.85
N ASN A 230 11.38 -9.92 14.76
CA ASN A 230 10.65 -11.18 14.80
C ASN A 230 11.58 -12.29 15.30
N HIS A 231 11.14 -13.01 16.31
CA HIS A 231 11.93 -14.07 16.96
C HIS A 231 11.43 -15.45 16.53
N MET A 232 12.38 -16.35 16.29
CA MET A 232 12.14 -17.79 16.18
C MET A 232 12.80 -18.48 17.38
N VAL A 233 12.04 -19.32 18.08
CA VAL A 233 12.58 -20.14 19.17
C VAL A 233 12.64 -21.58 18.67
N ILE A 234 13.84 -22.15 18.63
CA ILE A 234 14.08 -23.54 18.26
C ILE A 234 14.27 -24.33 19.53
N MET A 235 13.33 -25.21 19.85
CA MET A 235 13.37 -26.03 21.04
C MET A 235 14.34 -27.22 20.86
N PRO A 236 14.90 -27.79 21.94
CA PRO A 236 15.89 -28.89 21.86
C PRO A 236 15.36 -30.18 21.21
N ASP A 237 14.05 -30.36 21.18
CA ASP A 237 13.35 -31.51 20.58
C ASP A 237 12.81 -31.20 19.18
N ALA A 238 13.17 -30.07 18.58
CA ALA A 238 12.77 -29.71 17.22
C ALA A 238 13.42 -30.65 16.18
N ASP A 239 12.71 -30.88 15.08
CA ASP A 239 13.32 -31.45 13.88
C ASP A 239 14.32 -30.44 13.30
N MET A 240 15.62 -30.77 13.39
CA MET A 240 16.68 -29.84 13.03
C MET A 240 16.78 -29.59 11.54
N ASP A 241 16.43 -30.54 10.69
CA ASP A 241 16.44 -30.35 9.23
C ASP A 241 15.34 -29.37 8.84
N GLN A 242 14.14 -29.53 9.37
CA GLN A 242 13.04 -28.57 9.16
C GLN A 242 13.36 -27.19 9.76
N ALA A 243 14.00 -27.13 10.92
CA ALA A 243 14.37 -25.87 11.55
C ALA A 243 15.40 -25.11 10.71
N VAL A 244 16.39 -25.79 10.16
CA VAL A 244 17.41 -25.19 9.27
C VAL A 244 16.75 -24.65 8.00
N ASP A 245 15.90 -25.43 7.33
CA ASP A 245 15.18 -25.02 6.13
C ASP A 245 14.28 -23.80 6.41
N ALA A 246 13.57 -23.80 7.55
CA ALA A 246 12.74 -22.69 7.96
C ALA A 246 13.54 -21.40 8.23
N VAL A 247 14.69 -21.51 8.92
CA VAL A 247 15.57 -20.36 9.17
C VAL A 247 16.17 -19.84 7.86
N MET A 248 16.65 -20.72 6.99
CA MET A 248 17.20 -20.36 5.70
C MET A 248 16.16 -19.65 4.82
N GLY A 249 14.96 -20.22 4.70
CA GLY A 249 13.88 -19.62 3.94
C GLY A 249 13.43 -18.27 4.51
N ALA A 250 13.36 -18.13 5.83
CA ALA A 250 12.98 -16.89 6.49
C ALA A 250 14.07 -15.81 6.41
N ALA A 251 15.33 -16.17 6.64
CA ALA A 251 16.43 -15.19 6.69
C ALA A 251 16.87 -14.71 5.31
N TYR A 252 16.90 -15.59 4.32
CA TYR A 252 17.46 -15.29 3.00
C TYR A 252 16.44 -15.21 1.87
N GLY A 253 15.21 -15.71 2.07
CA GLY A 253 14.13 -15.58 1.09
C GLY A 253 13.83 -14.11 0.76
N SER A 254 13.41 -13.84 -0.46
CA SER A 254 13.17 -12.45 -0.96
C SER A 254 14.42 -11.58 -0.83
N ALA A 255 15.59 -12.10 -1.21
CA ALA A 255 16.89 -11.43 -1.10
C ALA A 255 17.24 -10.96 0.34
N GLY A 256 16.68 -11.61 1.38
CA GLY A 256 16.87 -11.24 2.79
C GLY A 256 16.06 -10.02 3.24
N GLU A 257 15.14 -9.52 2.44
CA GLU A 257 14.43 -8.26 2.66
C GLU A 257 12.96 -8.46 3.07
N ARG A 258 12.73 -9.34 4.06
CA ARG A 258 11.38 -9.60 4.61
C ARG A 258 11.20 -8.97 5.98
N CYS A 259 10.39 -7.91 6.06
CA CYS A 259 10.08 -7.20 7.32
C CYS A 259 9.37 -8.09 8.37
N MET A 260 8.56 -9.06 7.95
CA MET A 260 7.80 -9.96 8.83
C MET A 260 8.43 -11.35 8.99
N ALA A 261 9.62 -11.56 8.43
CA ALA A 261 10.37 -12.80 8.62
C ALA A 261 11.24 -12.75 9.90
N VAL A 262 11.93 -13.85 10.15
CA VAL A 262 12.78 -13.99 11.34
C VAL A 262 13.96 -13.00 11.31
N SER A 263 14.11 -12.23 12.36
CA SER A 263 15.27 -11.35 12.59
C SER A 263 16.23 -11.93 13.62
N VAL A 264 15.75 -12.81 14.49
CA VAL A 264 16.50 -13.44 15.59
C VAL A 264 16.05 -14.90 15.71
N ALA A 265 16.99 -15.83 15.77
CA ALA A 265 16.76 -17.24 16.04
C ALA A 265 17.56 -17.70 17.25
#